data_403d9be0f6b4cca77d2d84f9bbeb7c1d
#
_entry.id   403d9be0f6b4cca77d2d84f9bbeb7c1d
#
_cell.length_a   1.000
_cell.length_b   1.000
_cell.length_c   1.000
_cell.angle_alpha   90.00
_cell.angle_beta   90.00
_cell.angle_gamma   90.00
#
_symmetry.space_group_name_H-M   'P 1'
#
loop_
_entity.id
_entity.type
_entity.pdbx_description
1 polymer ?
#
loop_
_entity_poly.entity_id
_entity_poly.type
_entity_poly.pdbx_seq_one_letter_code
_entity_poly.pdbx_strand_id
1 'polypeptide(L)' 'MPTLITLNEAAKQLGVSIAAVRDWRFRRKHLDFVKVGRAVRVLQNSIDKLIERQTVPALKEQ' A
#
# COMPACT_ATOMS: atom_id res chain seq x y z
N MET A 1 -11.33 -11.80 -8.30
CA MET A 1 -11.18 -10.43 -8.79
C MET A 1 -10.30 -9.62 -7.87
N PRO A 2 -9.41 -8.83 -8.39
CA PRO A 2 -8.58 -8.01 -7.52
C PRO A 2 -9.41 -6.91 -6.87
N THR A 3 -9.11 -6.62 -5.64
CA THR A 3 -9.77 -5.54 -4.92
C THR A 3 -8.92 -4.28 -5.04
N LEU A 4 -9.56 -3.20 -5.44
CA LEU A 4 -8.87 -1.92 -5.56
C LEU A 4 -9.36 -0.99 -4.47
N ILE A 5 -8.43 -0.29 -3.85
CA ILE A 5 -8.76 0.64 -2.77
C ILE A 5 -8.15 2.00 -3.05
N THR A 6 -8.63 3.00 -2.36
CA THR A 6 -8.10 4.35 -2.56
C THR A 6 -6.74 4.49 -1.88
N LEU A 7 -6.03 5.55 -2.25
CA LEU A 7 -4.75 5.83 -1.60
C LEU A 7 -4.96 6.13 -0.12
N ASN A 8 -6.06 6.82 0.22
CA ASN A 8 -6.36 7.10 1.62
C ASN A 8 -6.57 5.82 2.40
N GLU A 9 -7.29 4.88 1.81
CA GLU A 9 -7.54 3.60 2.46
C GLU A 9 -6.24 2.83 2.65
N ALA A 10 -5.37 2.86 1.64
CA ALA A 10 -4.07 2.20 1.73
C ALA A 10 -3.24 2.80 2.86
N ALA A 11 -3.24 4.13 2.97
CA ALA A 11 -2.51 4.79 4.03
C ALA A 11 -3.03 4.37 5.40
N LYS A 12 -4.35 4.25 5.53
CA LYS A 12 -4.95 3.83 6.78
C LYS A 12 -4.54 2.40 7.13
N GLN A 13 -4.60 1.50 6.18
CA GLN A 13 -4.24 0.10 6.44
C GLN A 13 -2.79 -0.04 6.84
N LEU A 14 -1.93 0.77 6.25
CA LEU A 14 -0.51 0.69 6.54
C LEU A 14 -0.09 1.56 7.71
N GLY A 15 -0.98 2.42 8.19
CA GLY A 15 -0.65 3.29 9.30
C GLY A 15 0.35 4.37 8.95
N VAL A 16 0.36 4.80 7.70
CA VAL A 16 1.29 5.84 7.25
C VAL A 16 0.51 7.04 6.73
N SER A 17 1.18 8.14 6.47
CA SER A 17 0.52 9.32 5.98
C SER A 17 0.15 9.14 4.50
N ILE A 18 -0.86 9.88 4.06
CA ILE A 18 -1.25 9.84 2.67
C ILE A 18 -0.11 10.39 1.80
N ALA A 19 0.67 11.30 2.34
CA ALA A 19 1.81 11.85 1.61
C ALA A 19 2.84 10.76 1.29
N ALA A 20 3.03 9.83 2.23
CA ALA A 20 3.95 8.73 2.00
C ALA A 20 3.46 7.83 0.87
N VAL A 21 2.16 7.53 0.85
CA VAL A 21 1.60 6.69 -0.20
C VAL A 21 1.67 7.39 -1.55
N ARG A 22 1.44 8.69 -1.58
CA ARG A 22 1.57 9.47 -2.81
C ARG A 22 2.99 9.47 -3.33
N ASP A 23 3.95 9.54 -2.44
CA ASP A 23 5.34 9.50 -2.81
C ASP A 23 5.69 8.14 -3.42
N TRP A 24 5.17 7.07 -2.83
CA TRP A 24 5.40 5.73 -3.36
C TRP A 24 4.79 5.57 -4.75
N ARG A 25 3.63 6.17 -4.95
CA ARG A 25 3.00 6.13 -6.26
C ARG A 25 3.89 6.83 -7.29
N PHE A 26 4.41 7.98 -6.91
CA PHE A 26 5.27 8.74 -7.80
C PHE A 26 6.54 7.97 -8.14
N ARG A 27 7.11 7.28 -7.15
CA ARG A 27 8.33 6.52 -7.33
C ARG A 27 8.08 5.10 -7.79
N ARG A 28 6.81 4.70 -7.83
CA ARG A 28 6.41 3.36 -8.25
C ARG A 28 7.10 2.27 -7.44
N LYS A 29 7.03 2.40 -6.14
CA LYS A 29 7.62 1.40 -5.28
C LYS A 29 6.68 0.99 -4.16
N HIS A 30 6.96 -0.15 -3.58
CA HIS A 30 6.20 -0.73 -2.48
C HIS A 30 4.83 -1.27 -2.81
N LEU A 31 4.04 -0.59 -3.61
CA LEU A 31 2.67 -1.00 -3.90
C LEU A 31 2.43 -1.02 -5.40
N ASP A 32 1.42 -1.78 -5.80
CA ASP A 32 1.00 -1.81 -7.18
C ASP A 32 -0.15 -0.84 -7.35
N PHE A 33 0.03 0.13 -8.18
CA PHE A 33 -0.96 1.17 -8.43
C PHE A 33 -1.65 0.92 -9.77
N VAL A 34 -2.96 1.14 -9.78
CA VAL A 34 -3.75 0.94 -10.99
C VAL A 34 -4.46 2.24 -11.30
N LYS A 35 -4.36 2.68 -12.53
CA LYS A 35 -5.05 3.88 -12.96
C LYS A 35 -6.36 3.48 -13.60
N VAL A 36 -7.46 3.94 -13.00
CA VAL A 36 -8.79 3.65 -13.50
C VAL A 36 -9.38 4.96 -13.96
N GLY A 37 -9.36 5.23 -15.25
CA GLY A 37 -9.77 6.51 -15.77
C GLY A 37 -8.85 7.59 -15.25
N ARG A 38 -9.40 8.53 -14.50
CA ARG A 38 -8.61 9.61 -13.89
C ARG A 38 -8.21 9.29 -12.47
N ALA A 39 -8.75 8.21 -11.93
CA ALA A 39 -8.49 7.88 -10.54
C ALA A 39 -7.33 6.89 -10.44
N VAL A 40 -6.62 6.96 -9.35
CA VAL A 40 -5.54 6.02 -9.06
C VAL A 40 -5.98 5.19 -7.87
N ARG A 41 -5.78 3.89 -7.97
CA ARG A 41 -6.15 2.96 -6.91
C ARG A 41 -4.98 2.06 -6.61
N VAL A 42 -5.05 1.40 -5.47
CA VAL A 42 -4.01 0.49 -5.02
C VAL A 42 -4.60 -0.91 -4.98
N LEU A 43 -3.84 -1.90 -5.41
CA LEU A 43 -4.28 -3.27 -5.31
C LEU A 43 -4.15 -3.72 -3.86
N GLN A 44 -5.25 -4.17 -3.29
CA GLN A 44 -5.24 -4.66 -1.90
C GLN A 44 -4.20 -5.75 -1.72
N ASN A 45 -4.07 -6.61 -2.71
CA ASN A 45 -3.12 -7.71 -2.65
C ASN A 45 -1.68 -7.19 -2.48
N SER A 46 -1.36 -6.06 -3.10
CA SER A 46 -0.01 -5.51 -2.97
C SER A 46 0.26 -5.01 -1.55
N ILE A 47 -0.79 -4.53 -0.87
CA ILE A 47 -0.65 -4.10 0.52
C ILE A 47 -0.39 -5.32 1.39
N ASP A 48 -1.14 -6.38 1.16
CA ASP A 48 -0.97 -7.61 1.93
C ASP A 48 0.44 -8.16 1.75
N LYS A 49 0.93 -8.13 0.53
CA LYS A 49 2.29 -8.61 0.25
C LYS A 49 3.34 -7.72 0.90
N LEU A 50 3.12 -6.42 0.90
CA LEU A 50 4.06 -5.50 1.53
C LEU A 50 4.12 -5.75 3.03
N ILE A 51 2.97 -5.89 3.68
CA ILE A 51 2.92 -6.16 5.10
C ILE A 51 3.63 -7.46 5.41
N GLU A 52 3.35 -8.48 4.64
CA GLU A 52 3.96 -9.79 4.84
C GLU A 52 5.48 -9.72 4.71
N ARG A 53 5.95 -9.01 3.70
CA ARG A 53 7.38 -8.89 3.44
C ARG A 53 8.11 -8.06 4.47
N GLN A 54 7.42 -7.06 5.04
CA GLN A 54 8.02 -6.15 6.01
C GLN A 54 7.78 -6.55 7.46
N THR A 55 6.99 -7.60 7.67
CA THR A 55 6.70 -8.03 9.04
C THR A 55 7.93 -8.66 9.65
N VAL A 56 8.30 -8.16 10.80
CA VAL A 56 9.42 -8.70 11.55
C VAL A 56 8.83 -9.60 12.62
N PRO A 57 9.34 -10.81 12.79
CA PRO A 57 8.82 -11.70 13.80
C PRO A 57 8.79 -11.05 15.15
N ALA A 58 7.66 -11.11 15.74
CA ALA A 58 7.46 -10.36 16.95
C ALA A 58 8.34 -10.68 18.04
N LEU A 59 8.73 -11.79 18.05
CA LEU A 59 9.51 -12.06 19.02
C LEU A 59 10.70 -11.48 19.03
N LYS A 60 11.00 -10.92 18.16
CA LYS A 60 12.19 -10.40 18.11
C LYS A 60 12.15 -9.19 18.67
N GLU A 61 11.87 -8.62 19.02
CA GLU A 61 11.82 -7.47 19.41
C GLU A 61 11.43 -7.07 20.25
N GLN A 62 11.32 -7.00 20.52
CA GLN A 62 10.92 -6.51 21.39
C GLN A 62 11.11 -6.63 22.13
#